data_9949ad86c193c486b5bf08885c66f7ad
#
_entry.id   9949ad86c193c486b5bf08885c66f7ad
#
_cell.length_a   1.000
_cell.length_b   1.000
_cell.length_c   1.000
_cell.angle_alpha   90.00
_cell.angle_beta   90.00
_cell.angle_gamma   90.00
#
_symmetry.space_group_name_H-M   'P 1'
#
loop_
_entity.id
_entity.type
_entity.pdbx_description
1 polymer ?
#
loop_
_entity_poly.entity_id
_entity_poly.type
_entity_poly.pdbx_seq_one_letter_code
_entity_poly.pdbx_strand_id
1 'polypeptide(L)'
;MKRLLILATALLIASTSVAQQAKIPVSVRHTGKDRVGILFVEAFNRELSHSPRYQHMNENEKGLRFFVDFITVDASDIPAEEGKRSVVSVVIEQMGLPNSFPVSDMWFHKVLSVNRSAVDTTAKELLEDIDARWCTYLKDSPGGCPNEKFEPKL
;
A
#
# COMPACT_ATOMS: atom_id res chain seq x y z
N MET A 1 -63.90 20.71 -23.45
CA MET A 1 -63.08 19.50 -23.28
C MET A 1 -61.64 19.94 -23.17
N LYS A 2 -61.13 20.04 -21.94
CA LYS A 2 -59.74 20.45 -21.65
C LYS A 2 -58.89 19.20 -21.60
N ARG A 3 -57.96 19.05 -22.55
CA ARG A 3 -56.96 17.96 -22.53
C ARG A 3 -55.83 18.37 -21.59
N LEU A 4 -55.75 17.70 -20.47
CA LEU A 4 -54.67 17.83 -19.51
C LEU A 4 -53.44 17.12 -20.08
N LEU A 5 -52.41 17.88 -20.47
CA LEU A 5 -51.11 17.35 -20.89
C LEU A 5 -50.31 17.15 -19.63
N ILE A 6 -50.21 15.90 -19.17
CA ILE A 6 -49.30 15.50 -18.08
C ILE A 6 -47.93 15.34 -18.70
N LEU A 7 -47.07 16.33 -18.49
CA LEU A 7 -45.65 16.26 -18.80
C LEU A 7 -44.98 15.40 -17.72
N ALA A 8 -44.78 14.11 -18.00
CA ALA A 8 -43.96 13.26 -17.19
C ALA A 8 -42.49 13.63 -17.43
N THR A 9 -41.96 14.50 -16.61
CA THR A 9 -40.52 14.74 -16.48
C THR A 9 -39.88 13.50 -15.82
N ALA A 10 -39.45 12.56 -16.66
CA ALA A 10 -38.58 11.49 -16.23
C ALA A 10 -37.24 12.12 -15.79
N LEU A 11 -37.06 12.28 -14.48
CA LEU A 11 -35.78 12.63 -13.89
C LEU A 11 -34.86 11.42 -14.11
N LEU A 12 -34.06 11.44 -15.18
CA LEU A 12 -32.93 10.54 -15.36
C LEU A 12 -31.89 10.90 -14.27
N ILE A 13 -32.01 10.26 -13.14
CA ILE A 13 -30.91 10.21 -12.18
C ILE A 13 -29.84 9.36 -12.87
N ALA A 14 -28.95 10.02 -13.59
CA ALA A 14 -27.70 9.44 -14.01
C ALA A 14 -26.91 9.10 -12.74
N SER A 15 -27.13 7.90 -12.20
CA SER A 15 -26.26 7.29 -11.22
C SER A 15 -24.91 7.10 -11.91
N THR A 16 -24.04 8.10 -11.79
CA THR A 16 -22.62 7.93 -12.04
C THR A 16 -22.14 6.90 -11.03
N SER A 17 -22.22 5.63 -11.40
CA SER A 17 -21.48 4.59 -10.70
C SER A 17 -20.01 4.96 -10.88
N VAL A 18 -19.45 5.67 -9.92
CA VAL A 18 -18.00 5.77 -9.76
C VAL A 18 -17.56 4.33 -9.62
N ALA A 19 -17.00 3.77 -10.68
CA ALA A 19 -16.43 2.43 -10.63
C ALA A 19 -15.42 2.43 -9.49
N GLN A 20 -15.79 1.77 -8.39
CA GLN A 20 -14.93 1.69 -7.22
C GLN A 20 -13.69 0.92 -7.66
N GLN A 21 -12.58 1.63 -7.81
CA GLN A 21 -11.33 1.02 -8.25
C GLN A 21 -11.00 -0.13 -7.30
N ALA A 22 -10.80 -1.34 -7.85
CA ALA A 22 -10.49 -2.51 -7.06
C ALA A 22 -9.21 -2.23 -6.25
N LYS A 23 -9.29 -2.38 -4.94
CA LYS A 23 -8.13 -2.18 -4.07
C LYS A 23 -7.10 -3.28 -4.28
N ILE A 24 -5.84 -2.90 -4.14
CA ILE A 24 -4.70 -3.81 -4.22
C ILE A 24 -4.60 -4.60 -2.92
N PRO A 25 -4.73 -5.92 -2.95
CA PRO A 25 -4.62 -6.74 -1.74
C PRO A 25 -3.17 -6.85 -1.27
N VAL A 26 -2.92 -6.51 -0.01
CA VAL A 26 -1.58 -6.49 0.61
C VAL A 26 -1.60 -7.23 1.94
N SER A 27 -0.63 -8.10 2.15
CA SER A 27 -0.32 -8.70 3.46
C SER A 27 1.03 -8.19 3.94
N VAL A 28 1.11 -7.82 5.20
CA VAL A 28 2.35 -7.33 5.83
C VAL A 28 2.88 -8.38 6.78
N ARG A 29 4.17 -8.73 6.63
CA ARG A 29 4.89 -9.62 7.52
C ARG A 29 6.04 -8.88 8.19
N HIS A 30 6.34 -9.22 9.42
CA HIS A 30 7.43 -8.60 10.17
C HIS A 30 8.28 -9.63 10.88
N THR A 31 9.59 -9.51 10.73
CA THR A 31 10.61 -10.28 11.45
C THR A 31 11.56 -9.30 12.12
N GLY A 32 11.59 -9.31 13.44
CA GLY A 32 12.41 -8.44 14.27
C GLY A 32 11.81 -8.28 15.65
N LYS A 33 12.61 -7.84 16.61
CA LYS A 33 12.18 -7.65 18.01
C LYS A 33 12.55 -6.27 18.53
N ASP A 34 13.21 -5.47 17.72
CA ASP A 34 13.59 -4.11 18.10
C ASP A 34 12.38 -3.18 18.16
N ARG A 35 12.39 -2.32 19.17
CA ARG A 35 11.25 -1.46 19.48
C ARG A 35 10.91 -0.47 18.38
N VAL A 36 11.93 0.09 17.72
CA VAL A 36 11.73 1.09 16.64
C VAL A 36 11.17 0.40 15.42
N GLY A 37 11.67 -0.78 15.06
CA GLY A 37 11.17 -1.59 13.95
C GLY A 37 9.71 -1.97 14.14
N ILE A 38 9.32 -2.41 15.35
CA ILE A 38 7.91 -2.71 15.67
C ILE A 38 7.03 -1.46 15.47
N LEU A 39 7.41 -0.31 16.03
CA LEU A 39 6.66 0.94 15.88
C LEU A 39 6.56 1.37 14.41
N PHE A 40 7.63 1.16 13.63
CA PHE A 40 7.63 1.47 12.21
C PHE A 40 6.63 0.63 11.41
N VAL A 41 6.60 -0.68 11.65
CA VAL A 41 5.65 -1.58 10.99
C VAL A 41 4.20 -1.28 11.40
N GLU A 42 3.95 -0.93 12.66
CA GLU A 42 2.65 -0.46 13.12
C GLU A 42 2.22 0.84 12.42
N ALA A 43 3.15 1.80 12.27
CA ALA A 43 2.89 3.04 11.54
C ALA A 43 2.60 2.76 10.05
N PHE A 44 3.38 1.90 9.42
CA PHE A 44 3.14 1.51 8.03
C PHE A 44 1.77 0.84 7.84
N ASN A 45 1.39 -0.09 8.72
CA ASN A 45 0.08 -0.74 8.69
C ASN A 45 -1.07 0.28 8.85
N ARG A 46 -0.89 1.29 9.68
CA ARG A 46 -1.85 2.38 9.85
C ARG A 46 -2.00 3.21 8.57
N GLU A 47 -0.90 3.62 7.94
CA GLU A 47 -0.93 4.34 6.66
C GLU A 47 -1.56 3.48 5.55
N LEU A 48 -1.20 2.20 5.47
CA LEU A 48 -1.79 1.25 4.52
C LEU A 48 -3.31 1.14 4.68
N SER A 49 -3.80 1.06 5.92
CA SER A 49 -5.24 0.93 6.21
C SER A 49 -6.05 2.19 5.88
N HIS A 50 -5.43 3.36 5.93
CA HIS A 50 -6.04 4.64 5.54
C HIS A 50 -5.98 4.89 4.03
N SER A 51 -5.16 4.16 3.30
CA SER A 51 -5.04 4.34 1.85
C SER A 51 -6.31 3.86 1.12
N PRO A 52 -6.86 4.66 0.21
CA PRO A 52 -7.98 4.22 -0.63
C PRO A 52 -7.55 3.14 -1.64
N ARG A 53 -6.25 2.99 -1.88
CA ARG A 53 -5.67 2.11 -2.92
C ARG A 53 -5.48 0.68 -2.45
N TYR A 54 -5.21 0.47 -1.17
CA TYR A 54 -4.86 -0.83 -0.63
C TYR A 54 -5.97 -1.45 0.19
N GLN A 55 -5.99 -2.79 0.19
CA GLN A 55 -6.79 -3.58 1.11
C GLN A 55 -5.86 -4.51 1.89
N HIS A 56 -5.81 -4.32 3.20
CA HIS A 56 -5.06 -5.24 4.05
C HIS A 56 -5.72 -6.62 4.03
N MET A 57 -4.91 -7.65 3.79
CA MET A 57 -5.31 -9.06 3.82
C MET A 57 -4.56 -9.80 4.91
N ASN A 58 -5.24 -10.76 5.53
CA ASN A 58 -4.57 -11.67 6.46
C ASN A 58 -3.65 -12.63 5.67
N GLU A 59 -2.51 -12.99 6.26
CA GLU A 59 -1.54 -13.90 5.64
C GLU A 59 -2.15 -15.25 5.21
N ASN A 60 -3.17 -15.72 5.93
CA ASN A 60 -3.84 -17.01 5.69
C ASN A 60 -4.94 -16.94 4.60
N GLU A 61 -5.31 -15.76 4.13
CA GLU A 61 -6.29 -15.63 3.07
C GLU A 61 -5.68 -16.08 1.74
N LYS A 62 -6.50 -16.74 0.89
CA LYS A 62 -6.07 -17.18 -0.44
C LYS A 62 -6.36 -16.10 -1.47
N GLY A 63 -5.49 -15.96 -2.47
CA GLY A 63 -5.69 -15.06 -3.59
C GLY A 63 -4.41 -14.35 -4.02
N LEU A 64 -4.52 -13.64 -5.14
CA LEU A 64 -3.44 -12.77 -5.63
C LEU A 64 -3.27 -11.62 -4.65
N ARG A 65 -2.05 -11.42 -4.17
CA ARG A 65 -1.70 -10.33 -3.25
C ARG A 65 -0.23 -9.98 -3.32
N PHE A 66 0.11 -8.85 -2.74
CA PHE A 66 1.47 -8.47 -2.46
C PHE A 66 1.79 -8.75 -1.00
N PHE A 67 2.98 -9.31 -0.78
CA PHE A 67 3.58 -9.39 0.54
C PHE A 67 4.57 -8.26 0.70
N VAL A 68 4.44 -7.54 1.80
CA VAL A 68 5.42 -6.54 2.23
C VAL A 68 6.12 -7.12 3.45
N ASP A 69 7.34 -7.60 3.25
CA ASP A 69 8.16 -8.21 4.28
C ASP A 69 9.10 -7.18 4.89
N PHE A 70 8.99 -7.01 6.20
CA PHE A 70 9.89 -6.19 6.99
C PHE A 70 10.82 -7.08 7.82
N ILE A 71 12.12 -6.86 7.68
CA ILE A 71 13.13 -7.39 8.59
C ILE A 71 13.76 -6.20 9.29
N THR A 72 13.67 -6.18 10.62
CA THR A 72 14.15 -5.05 11.43
C THR A 72 15.19 -5.48 12.45
N VAL A 73 16.20 -4.64 12.62
CA VAL A 73 17.29 -4.84 13.57
C VAL A 73 17.64 -3.53 14.25
N ASP A 74 17.81 -3.56 15.58
CA ASP A 74 18.32 -2.39 16.31
C ASP A 74 19.69 -1.98 15.75
N ALA A 75 19.80 -0.73 15.36
CA ALA A 75 21.02 -0.16 14.76
C ALA A 75 21.93 0.49 15.78
N SER A 76 21.70 0.27 17.07
CA SER A 76 22.47 0.89 18.15
C SER A 76 23.74 0.10 18.40
N ASP A 77 24.88 0.71 18.10
CA ASP A 77 26.20 0.12 18.43
C ASP A 77 26.57 0.34 19.92
N ILE A 78 25.81 1.15 20.63
CA ILE A 78 26.07 1.54 22.02
C ILE A 78 24.81 1.25 22.86
N PRO A 79 24.90 0.53 23.98
CA PRO A 79 23.74 0.20 24.83
C PRO A 79 22.90 1.40 25.26
N ALA A 80 23.51 2.58 25.45
CA ALA A 80 22.79 3.81 25.79
C ALA A 80 21.88 4.35 24.67
N GLU A 81 22.01 3.84 23.46
CA GLU A 81 21.21 4.21 22.29
C GLU A 81 20.25 3.12 21.82
N GLU A 82 20.26 1.98 22.51
CA GLU A 82 19.35 0.89 22.23
C GLU A 82 17.89 1.36 22.18
N GLY A 83 17.18 0.94 21.14
CA GLY A 83 15.78 1.35 20.91
C GLY A 83 15.57 2.78 20.40
N LYS A 84 16.63 3.48 19.96
CA LYS A 84 16.51 4.80 19.33
C LYS A 84 16.43 4.75 17.82
N ARG A 85 17.02 3.73 17.20
CA ARG A 85 17.12 3.58 15.75
C ARG A 85 17.04 2.13 15.31
N SER A 86 16.40 1.87 14.18
CA SER A 86 16.35 0.57 13.52
C SER A 86 16.88 0.64 12.10
N VAL A 87 17.50 -0.43 11.66
CA VAL A 87 17.68 -0.73 10.23
C VAL A 87 16.52 -1.60 9.79
N VAL A 88 15.81 -1.16 8.76
CA VAL A 88 14.64 -1.82 8.23
C VAL A 88 14.93 -2.24 6.79
N SER A 89 14.91 -3.54 6.53
CA SER A 89 14.88 -4.09 5.17
C SER A 89 13.44 -4.33 4.77
N VAL A 90 13.05 -3.81 3.61
CA VAL A 90 11.71 -3.97 3.04
C VAL A 90 11.84 -4.74 1.75
N VAL A 91 11.09 -5.83 1.62
CA VAL A 91 10.97 -6.61 0.39
C VAL A 91 9.50 -6.70 0.03
N ILE A 92 9.16 -6.45 -1.24
CA ILE A 92 7.80 -6.63 -1.74
C ILE A 92 7.81 -7.70 -2.80
N GLU A 93 6.98 -8.71 -2.58
CA GLU A 93 6.82 -9.86 -3.45
C GLU A 93 5.37 -9.98 -3.92
N GLN A 94 5.19 -10.36 -5.16
CA GLN A 94 3.86 -10.74 -5.68
C GLN A 94 3.68 -12.25 -5.53
N MET A 95 2.59 -12.68 -4.91
CA MET A 95 2.25 -14.10 -4.77
C MET A 95 0.83 -14.39 -5.25
N GLY A 96 0.63 -15.59 -5.79
CA GLY A 96 -0.71 -16.16 -5.97
C GLY A 96 -1.32 -15.98 -7.35
N LEU A 97 -0.61 -16.33 -8.42
CA LEU A 97 -1.29 -16.64 -9.68
C LEU A 97 -2.03 -17.98 -9.52
N PRO A 98 -3.35 -18.03 -9.79
CA PRO A 98 -4.08 -19.29 -9.75
C PRO A 98 -3.47 -20.24 -10.80
N ASN A 99 -3.14 -21.47 -10.39
CA ASN A 99 -2.63 -22.56 -11.22
C ASN A 99 -1.16 -22.47 -11.70
N SER A 100 -0.36 -21.58 -11.19
CA SER A 100 1.09 -21.59 -11.42
C SER A 100 1.84 -21.81 -10.11
N PHE A 101 3.07 -22.37 -10.20
CA PHE A 101 3.98 -22.40 -9.07
C PHE A 101 4.05 -21.02 -8.43
N PRO A 102 4.23 -20.94 -7.11
CA PRO A 102 4.43 -19.65 -6.45
C PRO A 102 5.69 -19.01 -7.02
N VAL A 103 5.54 -18.26 -8.09
CA VAL A 103 6.60 -17.40 -8.60
C VAL A 103 6.50 -16.15 -7.74
N SER A 104 7.37 -16.05 -6.75
CA SER A 104 7.54 -14.79 -6.05
C SER A 104 8.49 -13.96 -6.92
N ASP A 105 7.93 -13.07 -7.70
CA ASP A 105 8.74 -12.02 -8.32
C ASP A 105 8.98 -10.94 -7.28
N MET A 106 10.24 -10.79 -6.89
CA MET A 106 10.65 -9.67 -6.05
C MET A 106 10.48 -8.37 -6.86
N TRP A 107 9.50 -7.58 -6.44
CA TRP A 107 9.14 -6.37 -7.15
C TRP A 107 9.87 -5.12 -6.62
N PHE A 108 10.19 -5.11 -5.32
CA PHE A 108 10.78 -3.95 -4.66
C PHE A 108 11.67 -4.39 -3.51
N HIS A 109 12.81 -3.74 -3.37
CA HIS A 109 13.67 -3.89 -2.21
C HIS A 109 14.24 -2.53 -1.80
N LYS A 110 14.20 -2.23 -0.51
CA LYS A 110 14.76 -1.01 0.07
C LYS A 110 15.29 -1.28 1.47
N VAL A 111 16.39 -0.61 1.81
CA VAL A 111 16.91 -0.59 3.18
C VAL A 111 16.82 0.83 3.71
N LEU A 112 16.27 0.98 4.90
CA LEU A 112 16.02 2.25 5.56
C LEU A 112 16.73 2.28 6.92
N SER A 113 17.19 3.45 7.32
CA SER A 113 17.54 3.72 8.72
C SER A 113 16.44 4.60 9.33
N VAL A 114 15.76 4.09 10.33
CA VAL A 114 14.59 4.71 10.93
C VAL A 114 14.92 5.15 12.36
N ASN A 115 14.83 6.44 12.63
CA ASN A 115 14.90 6.97 13.99
C ASN A 115 13.52 6.92 14.64
N ARG A 116 13.47 6.71 15.94
CA ARG A 116 12.21 6.65 16.70
C ARG A 116 11.33 7.90 16.51
N SER A 117 11.93 9.09 16.39
CA SER A 117 11.19 10.34 16.15
C SER A 117 10.67 10.52 14.73
N ALA A 118 11.14 9.72 13.78
CA ALA A 118 10.77 9.80 12.36
C ALA A 118 9.92 8.62 11.88
N VAL A 119 9.48 7.76 12.77
CA VAL A 119 8.74 6.54 12.45
C VAL A 119 7.54 6.80 11.54
N ASP A 120 6.66 7.72 11.93
CA ASP A 120 5.43 8.01 11.17
C ASP A 120 5.73 8.63 9.80
N THR A 121 6.65 9.60 9.76
CA THR A 121 7.05 10.26 8.51
C THR A 121 7.68 9.26 7.55
N THR A 122 8.61 8.44 8.04
CA THR A 122 9.31 7.46 7.19
C THR A 122 8.37 6.35 6.70
N ALA A 123 7.40 5.94 7.52
CA ALA A 123 6.38 4.96 7.11
C ALA A 123 5.49 5.50 5.97
N LYS A 124 5.06 6.76 6.09
CA LYS A 124 4.30 7.45 5.06
C LYS A 124 5.10 7.61 3.76
N GLU A 125 6.33 8.08 3.85
CA GLU A 125 7.23 8.23 2.69
C GLU A 125 7.49 6.90 1.99
N LEU A 126 7.61 5.80 2.75
CA LEU A 126 7.75 4.47 2.16
C LEU A 126 6.49 4.07 1.38
N LEU A 127 5.30 4.31 1.91
CA LEU A 127 4.05 3.99 1.21
C LEU A 127 3.91 4.82 -0.07
N GLU A 128 4.28 6.12 -0.02
CA GLU A 128 4.28 7.00 -1.20
C GLU A 128 5.29 6.52 -2.27
N ASP A 129 6.47 6.04 -1.87
CA ASP A 129 7.46 5.47 -2.80
C ASP A 129 6.96 4.16 -3.45
N ILE A 130 6.29 3.31 -2.68
CA ILE A 130 5.62 2.11 -3.19
C ILE A 130 4.53 2.48 -4.19
N ASP A 131 3.69 3.46 -3.87
CA ASP A 131 2.64 3.98 -4.74
C ASP A 131 3.19 4.49 -6.07
N ALA A 132 4.25 5.28 -6.02
CA ALA A 132 4.90 5.84 -7.18
C ALA A 132 5.41 4.77 -8.14
N ARG A 133 6.07 3.74 -7.59
CA ARG A 133 6.58 2.61 -8.38
C ARG A 133 5.47 1.75 -8.94
N TRP A 134 4.44 1.52 -8.16
CA TRP A 134 3.26 0.79 -8.60
C TRP A 134 2.59 1.46 -9.78
N CYS A 135 2.41 2.78 -9.70
CA CYS A 135 1.85 3.56 -10.80
C CYS A 135 2.70 3.49 -12.07
N THR A 136 4.03 3.48 -11.93
CA THR A 136 4.93 3.31 -13.07
C THR A 136 4.79 1.92 -13.71
N TYR A 137 4.62 0.89 -12.90
CA TYR A 137 4.45 -0.49 -13.37
C TYR A 137 3.10 -0.72 -14.05
N LEU A 138 2.02 -0.14 -13.52
CA LEU A 138 0.66 -0.33 -14.02
C LEU A 138 0.19 0.69 -15.06
N LYS A 139 1.03 1.64 -15.47
CA LYS A 139 0.64 2.71 -16.39
C LYS A 139 -0.04 2.22 -17.67
N ASP A 140 0.34 1.02 -18.15
CA ASP A 140 -0.16 0.41 -19.37
C ASP A 140 -1.24 -0.67 -19.11
N SER A 141 -1.66 -0.84 -17.85
CA SER A 141 -2.67 -1.85 -17.47
C SER A 141 -4.07 -1.24 -17.36
N PRO A 142 -5.13 -1.97 -17.76
CA PRO A 142 -6.49 -1.54 -17.50
C PRO A 142 -6.73 -1.36 -16.00
N GLY A 143 -7.04 -0.18 -15.56
CA GLY A 143 -7.17 0.18 -14.14
C GLY A 143 -5.89 0.71 -13.52
N GLY A 144 -4.88 1.04 -14.32
CA GLY A 144 -3.67 1.74 -13.90
C GLY A 144 -3.97 3.03 -13.15
N CYS A 145 -2.94 3.61 -12.57
CA CYS A 145 -3.08 4.81 -11.76
C CYS A 145 -3.82 5.92 -12.51
N PRO A 146 -4.76 6.61 -11.87
CA PRO A 146 -5.36 7.80 -12.46
C PRO A 146 -4.25 8.79 -12.82
N ASN A 147 -4.44 9.53 -13.91
CA ASN A 147 -3.50 10.50 -14.49
C ASN A 147 -3.17 11.68 -13.55
N GLU A 148 -2.79 11.43 -12.34
CA GLU A 148 -2.17 12.43 -11.50
C GLU A 148 -0.74 12.62 -12.00
N LYS A 149 -0.44 13.85 -12.40
CA LYS A 149 0.90 14.29 -12.79
C LYS A 149 1.86 14.00 -11.63
N PHE A 150 2.47 12.83 -11.66
CA PHE A 150 3.54 12.50 -10.75
C PHE A 150 4.81 13.15 -11.30
N GLU A 151 5.21 14.27 -10.73
CA GLU A 151 6.54 14.83 -10.94
C GLU A 151 7.49 14.12 -9.95
N PRO A 152 8.41 13.26 -10.42
CA PRO A 152 9.41 12.67 -9.55
C PRO A 152 10.27 13.81 -8.99
N LYS A 153 10.26 13.96 -7.67
CA LYS A 153 11.26 14.80 -7.01
C LYS A 153 12.61 14.12 -7.16
N LEU A 154 13.49 14.73 -7.99
CA LEU A 154 14.90 14.40 -8.12
C LEU A 154 15.67 14.77 -6.85
#